data_983c675faa61cb5cbc0111d72429a396
#
_entry.id   983c675faa61cb5cbc0111d72429a396
#
_cell.length_a   1.000
_cell.length_b   1.000
_cell.length_c   1.000
_cell.angle_alpha   90.00
_cell.angle_beta   90.00
_cell.angle_gamma   90.00
#
_symmetry.space_group_name_H-M   'P 1'
#
loop_
_entity.id
_entity.type
_entity.pdbx_description
1 polymer ?
#
loop_
_entity_poly.entity_id
_entity_poly.type
_entity_poly.pdbx_seq_one_letter_code
_entity_poly.pdbx_strand_id
1 'polypeptide(L)'
;MRAPNDQHFLVDDDAVERIADAVPVFDRDVLEIGPGGGVLTAALLERGAHVRAVELDTGLLPNLERRFSDELASGDLTITVGDASKVELPKFDLVVANLPYSISSKITFRLLEVGFEKAVLMYQLEFAKRLAAAHGNGDYGRLSVMTQAMADVEFLLELPPESFNPPPEVWSAVVVLTPRAPPVPIDNQKMFSDVVREVFSHRRKTLSNCLKGLSSIYGKEKTAAFIASCEP
;
A
#
# COMPACT_ATOMS: atom_id res chain seq x y z
N MET A 1 -16.67 18.05 9.02
CA MET A 1 -17.54 17.38 8.04
C MET A 1 -16.74 16.17 7.55
N ARG A 2 -17.25 14.94 7.63
CA ARG A 2 -16.49 13.79 7.09
C ARG A 2 -16.38 13.92 5.57
N ALA A 3 -15.19 13.71 5.04
CA ALA A 3 -14.97 13.72 3.60
C ALA A 3 -15.83 12.62 2.93
N PRO A 4 -16.55 12.92 1.84
CA PRO A 4 -17.22 11.89 1.06
C PRO A 4 -16.17 10.87 0.60
N ASN A 5 -16.47 9.58 0.74
CA ASN A 5 -15.59 8.48 0.29
C ASN A 5 -14.16 8.46 0.88
N ASP A 6 -13.92 9.03 2.07
CA ASP A 6 -12.59 9.05 2.70
C ASP A 6 -11.54 9.82 1.85
N GLN A 7 -11.99 10.87 1.13
CA GLN A 7 -11.17 11.66 0.22
C GLN A 7 -10.53 12.85 0.94
N HIS A 8 -9.20 12.86 1.00
CA HIS A 8 -8.38 13.95 1.53
C HIS A 8 -7.37 14.32 0.44
N PHE A 9 -7.61 15.44 -0.25
CA PHE A 9 -6.75 15.90 -1.33
C PHE A 9 -5.51 16.58 -0.77
N LEU A 10 -4.33 16.14 -1.19
CA LEU A 10 -3.06 16.77 -0.84
C LEU A 10 -3.01 18.18 -1.44
N VAL A 11 -2.67 19.18 -0.61
CA VAL A 11 -2.57 20.59 -1.01
C VAL A 11 -1.23 21.22 -0.58
N ASP A 12 -0.33 20.43 -0.07
CA ASP A 12 1.02 20.80 0.37
C ASP A 12 1.98 20.58 -0.80
N ASP A 13 2.36 21.67 -1.47
CA ASP A 13 3.21 21.61 -2.68
C ASP A 13 4.59 21.03 -2.38
N ASP A 14 5.20 21.35 -1.22
CA ASP A 14 6.50 20.78 -0.84
C ASP A 14 6.41 19.26 -0.65
N ALA A 15 5.31 18.78 -0.09
CA ALA A 15 5.06 17.36 0.06
C ALA A 15 4.87 16.66 -1.30
N VAL A 16 4.13 17.28 -2.23
CA VAL A 16 3.94 16.78 -3.60
C VAL A 16 5.27 16.62 -4.31
N GLU A 17 6.12 17.64 -4.29
CA GLU A 17 7.45 17.62 -4.90
C GLU A 17 8.33 16.49 -4.32
N ARG A 18 8.39 16.39 -2.99
CA ARG A 18 9.18 15.35 -2.30
C ARG A 18 8.68 13.94 -2.60
N ILE A 19 7.37 13.75 -2.75
CA ILE A 19 6.77 12.45 -3.11
C ILE A 19 7.13 12.09 -4.55
N ALA A 20 7.00 13.03 -5.48
CA ALA A 20 7.29 12.81 -6.89
C ALA A 20 8.79 12.58 -7.15
N ASP A 21 9.67 13.17 -6.33
CA ASP A 21 11.13 13.01 -6.42
C ASP A 21 11.66 11.76 -5.67
N ALA A 22 10.83 11.07 -4.91
CA ALA A 22 11.27 9.95 -4.07
C ALA A 22 11.79 8.74 -4.86
N VAL A 23 11.40 8.61 -6.13
CA VAL A 23 11.83 7.55 -7.04
C VAL A 23 12.04 8.10 -8.45
N PRO A 24 12.98 7.56 -9.25
CA PRO A 24 13.23 8.02 -10.62
C PRO A 24 12.07 7.62 -11.54
N VAL A 25 11.21 8.56 -11.88
CA VAL A 25 9.98 8.32 -12.67
C VAL A 25 10.12 8.61 -14.16
N PHE A 26 11.22 9.24 -14.61
CA PHE A 26 11.43 9.60 -16.01
C PHE A 26 11.39 8.36 -16.93
N ASP A 27 10.54 8.43 -17.97
CA ASP A 27 10.32 7.35 -18.96
C ASP A 27 9.90 6.01 -18.32
N ARG A 28 9.10 6.09 -17.22
CA ARG A 28 8.62 4.91 -16.48
C ARG A 28 7.10 4.89 -16.39
N ASP A 29 6.52 3.70 -16.48
CA ASP A 29 5.11 3.48 -16.19
C ASP A 29 4.87 3.54 -14.67
N VAL A 30 4.16 4.59 -14.22
CA VAL A 30 3.86 4.85 -12.81
C VAL A 30 2.38 4.62 -12.54
N LEU A 31 2.05 3.65 -11.71
CA LEU A 31 0.68 3.44 -11.22
C LEU A 31 0.35 4.49 -10.16
N GLU A 32 -0.69 5.26 -10.40
CA GLU A 32 -1.31 6.15 -9.42
C GLU A 32 -2.71 5.64 -9.05
N ILE A 33 -2.94 5.41 -7.76
CA ILE A 33 -4.24 4.97 -7.26
C ILE A 33 -4.94 6.14 -6.58
N GLY A 34 -6.10 6.54 -7.12
CA GLY A 34 -6.86 7.67 -6.65
C GLY A 34 -6.21 9.01 -6.96
N PRO A 35 -6.06 9.40 -8.25
CA PRO A 35 -5.46 10.68 -8.63
C PRO A 35 -6.19 11.90 -8.06
N GLY A 36 -7.47 11.75 -7.70
CA GLY A 36 -8.25 12.80 -7.07
C GLY A 36 -8.32 14.06 -7.91
N GLY A 37 -7.79 15.19 -7.40
CA GLY A 37 -7.69 16.46 -8.12
C GLY A 37 -6.54 16.52 -9.14
N GLY A 38 -5.71 15.48 -9.22
CA GLY A 38 -4.60 15.37 -10.16
C GLY A 38 -3.35 16.18 -9.78
N VAL A 39 -3.16 16.49 -8.49
CA VAL A 39 -1.99 17.25 -8.05
C VAL A 39 -0.72 16.42 -8.20
N LEU A 40 -0.76 15.20 -7.70
CA LEU A 40 0.36 14.26 -7.80
C LEU A 40 0.55 13.76 -9.25
N THR A 41 -0.55 13.54 -9.99
CA THR A 41 -0.55 13.23 -11.42
C THR A 41 0.26 14.29 -12.21
N ALA A 42 -0.01 15.58 -11.96
CA ALA A 42 0.71 16.67 -12.62
C ALA A 42 2.22 16.61 -12.33
N ALA A 43 2.59 16.50 -11.06
CA ALA A 43 4.00 16.45 -10.66
C ALA A 43 4.76 15.26 -11.26
N LEU A 44 4.10 14.10 -11.42
CA LEU A 44 4.68 12.92 -12.06
C LEU A 44 4.86 13.13 -13.58
N LEU A 45 3.85 13.67 -14.25
CA LEU A 45 3.89 13.98 -15.69
C LEU A 45 4.96 15.03 -16.02
N GLU A 46 5.10 16.09 -15.20
CA GLU A 46 6.15 17.11 -15.33
C GLU A 46 7.57 16.51 -15.25
N ARG A 47 7.73 15.36 -14.56
CA ARG A 47 8.98 14.61 -14.48
C ARG A 47 9.15 13.57 -15.59
N GLY A 48 8.26 13.55 -16.56
CA GLY A 48 8.32 12.65 -17.72
C GLY A 48 7.91 11.23 -17.40
N ALA A 49 7.05 11.01 -16.38
CA ALA A 49 6.44 9.71 -16.12
C ALA A 49 5.31 9.43 -17.10
N HIS A 50 5.08 8.15 -17.42
CA HIS A 50 3.85 7.67 -18.04
C HIS A 50 2.88 7.24 -16.93
N VAL A 51 1.89 8.08 -16.62
CA VAL A 51 0.99 7.83 -15.49
C VAL A 51 -0.14 6.91 -15.88
N ARG A 52 -0.32 5.83 -15.13
CA ARG A 52 -1.38 4.83 -15.25
C ARG A 52 -2.30 4.96 -14.04
N ALA A 53 -3.28 5.85 -14.13
CA ALA A 53 -4.17 6.17 -13.01
C ALA A 53 -5.32 5.17 -12.90
N VAL A 54 -5.73 4.86 -11.66
CA VAL A 54 -6.96 4.10 -11.36
C VAL A 54 -7.84 4.95 -10.44
N GLU A 55 -9.02 5.35 -10.92
CA GLU A 55 -9.95 6.21 -10.18
C GLU A 55 -11.30 5.52 -9.98
N LEU A 56 -11.78 5.54 -8.74
CA LEU A 56 -13.09 4.98 -8.39
C LEU A 56 -14.21 5.99 -8.57
N ASP A 57 -13.96 7.26 -8.23
CA ASP A 57 -14.96 8.32 -8.25
C ASP A 57 -15.11 8.91 -9.65
N THR A 58 -16.16 8.47 -10.35
CA THR A 58 -16.48 8.97 -11.70
C THR A 58 -16.80 10.47 -11.73
N GLY A 59 -17.14 11.07 -10.59
CA GLY A 59 -17.41 12.52 -10.47
C GLY A 59 -16.15 13.37 -10.66
N LEU A 60 -14.96 12.80 -10.48
CA LEU A 60 -13.68 13.49 -10.67
C LEU A 60 -13.17 13.45 -12.12
N LEU A 61 -13.65 12.48 -12.93
CA LEU A 61 -13.16 12.27 -14.29
C LEU A 61 -13.29 13.49 -15.20
N PRO A 62 -14.41 14.24 -15.25
CA PRO A 62 -14.51 15.40 -16.13
C PRO A 62 -13.48 16.50 -15.84
N ASN A 63 -13.05 16.60 -14.58
CA ASN A 63 -12.02 17.55 -14.18
C ASN A 63 -10.63 17.06 -14.60
N LEU A 64 -10.32 15.79 -14.39
CA LEU A 64 -9.06 15.17 -14.82
C LEU A 64 -8.91 15.21 -16.35
N GLU A 65 -9.95 14.81 -17.08
CA GLU A 65 -9.97 14.82 -18.55
C GLU A 65 -9.75 16.22 -19.14
N ARG A 66 -10.35 17.24 -18.52
CA ARG A 66 -10.12 18.63 -18.95
C ARG A 66 -8.73 19.14 -18.62
N ARG A 67 -8.21 18.79 -17.42
CA ARG A 67 -6.91 19.25 -16.93
C ARG A 67 -5.76 18.63 -17.71
N PHE A 68 -5.89 17.38 -18.10
CA PHE A 68 -4.84 16.56 -18.71
C PHE A 68 -5.20 16.10 -20.12
N SER A 69 -5.89 16.97 -20.90
CA SER A 69 -6.36 16.63 -22.25
C SER A 69 -5.23 16.24 -23.21
N ASP A 70 -4.09 16.90 -23.09
CA ASP A 70 -2.94 16.70 -23.96
C ASP A 70 -2.20 15.40 -23.60
N GLU A 71 -2.02 15.11 -22.32
CA GLU A 71 -1.37 13.90 -21.81
C GLU A 71 -2.24 12.65 -22.02
N LEU A 72 -3.57 12.80 -22.00
CA LEU A 72 -4.49 11.75 -22.39
C LEU A 72 -4.43 11.47 -23.90
N ALA A 73 -4.32 12.52 -24.72
CA ALA A 73 -4.21 12.39 -26.16
C ALA A 73 -2.87 11.80 -26.60
N SER A 74 -1.76 12.13 -25.92
CA SER A 74 -0.43 11.56 -26.18
C SER A 74 -0.30 10.12 -25.64
N GLY A 75 -1.10 9.75 -24.64
CA GLY A 75 -1.01 8.46 -23.93
C GLY A 75 -0.02 8.47 -22.75
N ASP A 76 0.52 9.64 -22.39
CA ASP A 76 1.35 9.80 -21.20
C ASP A 76 0.53 9.66 -19.91
N LEU A 77 -0.77 9.97 -19.98
CA LEU A 77 -1.75 9.62 -18.95
C LEU A 77 -2.77 8.63 -19.50
N THR A 78 -3.08 7.61 -18.73
CA THR A 78 -4.26 6.77 -18.95
C THR A 78 -5.06 6.65 -17.66
N ILE A 79 -6.40 6.63 -17.74
CA ILE A 79 -7.28 6.52 -16.58
C ILE A 79 -8.14 5.27 -16.70
N THR A 80 -7.98 4.35 -15.77
CA THR A 80 -8.83 3.18 -15.60
C THR A 80 -9.87 3.47 -14.53
N VAL A 81 -11.15 3.37 -14.87
CA VAL A 81 -12.25 3.61 -13.93
C VAL A 81 -12.57 2.36 -13.14
N GLY A 82 -12.49 2.43 -11.80
CA GLY A 82 -12.91 1.33 -10.94
C GLY A 82 -12.16 1.23 -9.61
N ASP A 83 -12.56 0.23 -8.83
CA ASP A 83 -11.96 -0.09 -7.54
C ASP A 83 -10.58 -0.74 -7.75
N ALA A 84 -9.51 -0.01 -7.44
CA ALA A 84 -8.13 -0.47 -7.57
C ALA A 84 -7.84 -1.78 -6.81
N SER A 85 -8.69 -2.17 -5.87
CA SER A 85 -8.58 -3.45 -5.18
C SER A 85 -9.20 -4.63 -5.95
N LYS A 86 -9.88 -4.39 -7.10
CA LYS A 86 -10.65 -5.40 -7.85
C LYS A 86 -10.35 -5.38 -9.35
N VAL A 87 -10.26 -4.19 -9.97
CA VAL A 87 -10.00 -4.08 -11.42
C VAL A 87 -8.64 -4.66 -11.77
N GLU A 88 -8.48 -5.13 -12.98
CA GLU A 88 -7.17 -5.45 -13.52
C GLU A 88 -6.31 -4.18 -13.52
N LEU A 89 -5.15 -4.23 -12.89
CA LEU A 89 -4.23 -3.10 -12.86
C LEU A 89 -3.51 -3.01 -14.22
N PRO A 90 -3.30 -1.80 -14.76
CA PRO A 90 -2.46 -1.62 -15.94
C PRO A 90 -1.02 -2.12 -15.66
N LYS A 91 -0.20 -2.25 -16.69
CA LYS A 91 1.23 -2.48 -16.49
C LYS A 91 1.87 -1.24 -15.86
N PHE A 92 2.78 -1.47 -14.94
CA PHE A 92 3.54 -0.42 -14.26
C PHE A 92 4.86 -0.96 -13.73
N ASP A 93 5.82 -0.07 -13.55
CA ASP A 93 7.11 -0.32 -12.93
C ASP A 93 7.13 0.17 -11.48
N LEU A 94 6.59 1.35 -11.29
CA LEU A 94 6.59 2.08 -10.02
C LEU A 94 5.15 2.35 -9.57
N VAL A 95 4.99 2.59 -8.27
CA VAL A 95 3.72 3.04 -7.70
C VAL A 95 3.95 4.32 -6.92
N VAL A 96 3.16 5.37 -7.20
CA VAL A 96 3.16 6.61 -6.40
C VAL A 96 1.71 6.97 -6.14
N ALA A 97 1.27 6.96 -4.88
CA ALA A 97 -0.15 7.16 -4.58
C ALA A 97 -0.41 7.74 -3.18
N ASN A 98 -1.38 8.65 -3.11
CA ASN A 98 -2.07 9.02 -1.89
C ASN A 98 -3.29 8.10 -1.71
N LEU A 99 -3.13 7.00 -0.98
CA LEU A 99 -4.15 5.96 -0.87
C LEU A 99 -5.34 6.38 0.02
N PRO A 100 -6.59 6.09 -0.40
CA PRO A 100 -7.72 6.16 0.52
C PRO A 100 -7.48 5.24 1.73
N TYR A 101 -7.64 5.78 2.94
CA TYR A 101 -7.24 5.08 4.18
C TYR A 101 -7.99 3.76 4.41
N SER A 102 -9.25 3.71 4.00
CA SER A 102 -10.12 2.53 4.16
C SER A 102 -9.64 1.29 3.39
N ILE A 103 -8.88 1.47 2.31
CA ILE A 103 -8.40 0.37 1.46
C ILE A 103 -6.89 0.12 1.56
N SER A 104 -6.17 0.88 2.40
CA SER A 104 -4.70 0.85 2.53
C SER A 104 -4.15 -0.57 2.65
N SER A 105 -4.66 -1.37 3.59
CA SER A 105 -4.16 -2.74 3.80
C SER A 105 -4.38 -3.63 2.57
N LYS A 106 -5.56 -3.53 1.95
CA LYS A 106 -5.92 -4.38 0.80
C LYS A 106 -5.07 -4.07 -0.42
N ILE A 107 -4.84 -2.76 -0.68
CA ILE A 107 -4.01 -2.30 -1.78
C ILE A 107 -2.55 -2.68 -1.55
N THR A 108 -2.01 -2.46 -0.36
CA THR A 108 -0.61 -2.80 -0.04
C THR A 108 -0.32 -4.27 -0.34
N PHE A 109 -1.17 -5.20 0.14
CA PHE A 109 -0.96 -6.62 -0.13
C PHE A 109 -1.14 -6.98 -1.59
N ARG A 110 -2.12 -6.37 -2.28
CA ARG A 110 -2.30 -6.58 -3.71
C ARG A 110 -1.08 -6.14 -4.51
N LEU A 111 -0.53 -4.96 -4.22
CA LEU A 111 0.68 -4.46 -4.88
C LEU A 111 1.87 -5.39 -4.65
N LEU A 112 2.06 -5.87 -3.41
CA LEU A 112 3.12 -6.84 -3.10
C LEU A 112 2.94 -8.18 -3.83
N GLU A 113 1.71 -8.61 -4.11
CA GLU A 113 1.42 -9.82 -4.89
C GLU A 113 1.66 -9.63 -6.40
N VAL A 114 1.28 -8.46 -6.95
CA VAL A 114 1.47 -8.13 -8.38
C VAL A 114 2.94 -7.88 -8.67
N GLY A 115 3.65 -7.25 -7.74
CA GLY A 115 5.05 -6.85 -7.88
C GLY A 115 5.20 -5.42 -8.44
N PHE A 116 6.28 -4.78 -8.06
CA PHE A 116 6.70 -3.43 -8.49
C PHE A 116 8.20 -3.28 -8.20
N GLU A 117 8.85 -2.28 -8.78
CA GLU A 117 10.26 -1.99 -8.46
C GLU A 117 10.39 -1.16 -7.17
N LYS A 118 9.58 -0.10 -7.06
CA LYS A 118 9.42 0.71 -5.83
C LYS A 118 8.02 1.27 -5.75
N ALA A 119 7.54 1.47 -4.52
CA ALA A 119 6.26 2.12 -4.28
C ALA A 119 6.39 3.23 -3.24
N VAL A 120 5.93 4.43 -3.58
CA VAL A 120 5.84 5.60 -2.69
C VAL A 120 4.38 5.76 -2.31
N LEU A 121 4.03 5.40 -1.09
CA LEU A 121 2.64 5.28 -0.67
C LEU A 121 2.36 6.10 0.58
N MET A 122 1.27 6.86 0.54
CA MET A 122 0.79 7.62 1.69
C MET A 122 -0.28 6.84 2.44
N TYR A 123 -0.15 6.87 3.77
CA TYR A 123 -1.03 6.19 4.72
C TYR A 123 -1.32 7.08 5.93
N GLN A 124 -2.29 6.69 6.75
CA GLN A 124 -2.35 7.19 8.12
C GLN A 124 -1.06 6.86 8.86
N LEU A 125 -0.56 7.77 9.69
CA LEU A 125 0.72 7.62 10.40
C LEU A 125 0.80 6.33 11.23
N GLU A 126 -0.28 5.97 11.93
CA GLU A 126 -0.32 4.73 12.72
C GLU A 126 -0.23 3.48 11.84
N PHE A 127 -0.85 3.50 10.66
CA PHE A 127 -0.74 2.39 9.71
C PHE A 127 0.70 2.27 9.19
N ALA A 128 1.35 3.38 8.83
CA ALA A 128 2.74 3.41 8.40
C ALA A 128 3.70 2.91 9.51
N LYS A 129 3.48 3.34 10.77
CA LYS A 129 4.24 2.84 11.93
C LYS A 129 4.12 1.33 12.08
N ARG A 130 2.93 0.77 11.88
CA ARG A 130 2.72 -0.68 11.93
C ARG A 130 3.36 -1.43 10.76
N LEU A 131 3.44 -0.83 9.56
CA LEU A 131 4.17 -1.41 8.43
C LEU A 131 5.66 -1.58 8.76
N ALA A 132 6.27 -0.55 9.32
CA ALA A 132 7.71 -0.47 9.58
C ALA A 132 8.12 -0.99 10.97
N ALA A 133 7.16 -1.37 11.83
CA ALA A 133 7.45 -1.75 13.21
C ALA A 133 8.41 -2.94 13.29
N ALA A 134 9.49 -2.79 14.09
CA ALA A 134 10.40 -3.89 14.39
C ALA A 134 9.83 -4.83 15.46
N HIS A 135 10.31 -6.06 15.48
CA HIS A 135 9.95 -7.02 16.55
C HIS A 135 10.30 -6.42 17.94
N GLY A 136 9.48 -6.76 18.94
CA GLY A 136 9.61 -6.19 20.29
C GLY A 136 8.90 -4.84 20.49
N ASN A 137 8.44 -4.19 19.41
CA ASN A 137 7.61 -2.99 19.47
C ASN A 137 6.13 -3.36 19.65
N GLY A 138 5.35 -2.50 20.34
CA GLY A 138 3.91 -2.67 20.52
C GLY A 138 3.11 -2.66 19.21
N ASP A 139 3.56 -1.92 18.21
CA ASP A 139 2.97 -1.80 16.89
C ASP A 139 3.26 -3.00 15.97
N TYR A 140 4.26 -3.82 16.33
CA TYR A 140 4.61 -5.02 15.57
C TYR A 140 3.46 -6.02 15.55
N GLY A 141 3.02 -6.37 14.37
CA GLY A 141 1.85 -7.21 14.19
C GLY A 141 1.84 -7.94 12.84
N ARG A 142 0.67 -8.51 12.52
CA ARG A 142 0.46 -9.21 11.25
C ARG A 142 0.87 -8.34 10.05
N LEU A 143 0.51 -7.06 10.05
CA LEU A 143 0.84 -6.13 8.97
C LEU A 143 2.35 -6.00 8.79
N SER A 144 3.09 -5.82 9.90
CA SER A 144 4.55 -5.73 9.89
C SER A 144 5.20 -6.98 9.29
N VAL A 145 4.80 -8.16 9.79
CA VAL A 145 5.37 -9.45 9.32
C VAL A 145 5.10 -9.69 7.85
N MET A 146 3.84 -9.50 7.43
CA MET A 146 3.44 -9.76 6.04
C MET A 146 4.13 -8.81 5.05
N THR A 147 4.24 -7.52 5.39
CA THR A 147 4.90 -6.54 4.52
C THR A 147 6.40 -6.74 4.52
N GLN A 148 7.04 -6.84 5.69
CA GLN A 148 8.49 -6.96 5.81
C GLN A 148 9.04 -8.32 5.36
N ALA A 149 8.19 -9.33 5.20
CA ALA A 149 8.57 -10.56 4.51
C ALA A 149 8.82 -10.34 3.02
N MET A 150 8.23 -9.31 2.40
CA MET A 150 8.24 -9.09 0.95
C MET A 150 8.91 -7.79 0.52
N ALA A 151 9.04 -6.81 1.42
CA ALA A 151 9.59 -5.49 1.12
C ALA A 151 10.26 -4.86 2.33
N ASP A 152 11.27 -4.04 2.09
CA ASP A 152 11.76 -3.07 3.06
C ASP A 152 10.81 -1.86 3.09
N VAL A 153 10.69 -1.23 4.26
CA VAL A 153 9.78 -0.11 4.52
C VAL A 153 10.59 1.05 5.08
N GLU A 154 10.65 2.15 4.35
CA GLU A 154 11.37 3.36 4.76
C GLU A 154 10.41 4.54 4.87
N PHE A 155 10.49 5.31 5.96
CA PHE A 155 9.74 6.55 6.10
C PHE A 155 10.38 7.65 5.25
N LEU A 156 9.57 8.29 4.41
CA LEU A 156 10.00 9.44 3.63
C LEU A 156 9.68 10.77 4.34
N LEU A 157 8.41 10.94 4.78
CA LEU A 157 7.96 12.13 5.48
C LEU A 157 6.69 11.86 6.28
N GLU A 158 6.44 12.71 7.29
CA GLU A 158 5.18 12.78 8.01
C GLU A 158 4.46 14.09 7.66
N LEU A 159 3.14 14.04 7.53
CA LEU A 159 2.31 15.17 7.11
C LEU A 159 1.21 15.43 8.14
N PRO A 160 1.07 16.68 8.59
CA PRO A 160 -0.02 17.06 9.46
C PRO A 160 -1.36 17.14 8.68
N PRO A 161 -2.49 17.13 9.38
CA PRO A 161 -3.82 17.25 8.75
C PRO A 161 -3.97 18.44 7.81
N GLU A 162 -3.30 19.56 8.11
CA GLU A 162 -3.36 20.81 7.34
C GLU A 162 -2.77 20.68 5.92
N SER A 163 -1.97 19.65 5.67
CA SER A 163 -1.46 19.34 4.32
C SER A 163 -2.56 18.85 3.36
N PHE A 164 -3.81 18.69 3.84
CA PHE A 164 -4.92 18.14 3.07
C PHE A 164 -6.18 19.02 3.11
N ASN A 165 -7.00 18.91 2.06
CA ASN A 165 -8.33 19.53 1.99
C ASN A 165 -9.40 18.52 1.51
N PRO A 166 -10.42 18.20 2.33
CA PRO A 166 -10.53 18.56 3.74
C PRO A 166 -9.47 17.84 4.60
N PRO A 167 -9.06 18.42 5.73
CA PRO A 167 -8.07 17.80 6.59
C PRO A 167 -8.59 16.49 7.20
N PRO A 168 -7.77 15.43 7.28
CA PRO A 168 -8.09 14.22 8.03
C PRO A 168 -8.06 14.48 9.55
N GLU A 169 -8.59 13.53 10.33
CA GLU A 169 -8.55 13.62 11.80
C GLU A 169 -7.18 13.25 12.39
N VAL A 170 -6.31 12.64 11.59
CA VAL A 170 -5.02 12.08 12.02
C VAL A 170 -3.90 12.47 11.07
N TRP A 171 -2.67 12.40 11.55
CA TRP A 171 -1.48 12.58 10.74
C TRP A 171 -1.35 11.49 9.68
N SER A 172 -0.70 11.82 8.61
CA SER A 172 -0.33 10.92 7.52
C SER A 172 1.18 10.70 7.49
N ALA A 173 1.60 9.64 6.83
CA ALA A 173 3.00 9.41 6.52
C ALA A 173 3.15 8.81 5.13
N VAL A 174 4.21 9.21 4.45
CA VAL A 174 4.63 8.62 3.19
C VAL A 174 5.77 7.64 3.47
N VAL A 175 5.65 6.46 2.93
CA VAL A 175 6.67 5.42 3.01
C VAL A 175 7.10 4.99 1.61
N VAL A 176 8.36 4.58 1.50
CA VAL A 176 8.90 3.90 0.33
C VAL A 176 8.95 2.42 0.62
N LEU A 177 8.32 1.61 -0.22
CA LEU A 177 8.42 0.17 -0.20
C LEU A 177 9.37 -0.28 -1.31
N THR A 178 10.40 -1.05 -0.94
CA THR A 178 11.32 -1.67 -1.89
C THR A 178 11.19 -3.18 -1.77
N PRO A 179 10.64 -3.88 -2.77
CA PRO A 179 10.51 -5.32 -2.74
C PRO A 179 11.86 -6.02 -2.58
N ARG A 180 11.86 -7.08 -1.81
CA ARG A 180 13.02 -7.94 -1.61
C ARG A 180 12.62 -9.41 -1.44
N ALA A 181 13.57 -10.28 -1.62
CA ALA A 181 13.37 -11.69 -1.28
C ALA A 181 13.07 -11.84 0.24
N PRO A 182 12.16 -12.75 0.60
CA PRO A 182 11.91 -13.05 2.00
C PRO A 182 13.20 -13.46 2.72
N PRO A 183 13.41 -13.07 4.00
CA PRO A 183 14.59 -13.44 4.78
C PRO A 183 14.71 -14.94 5.01
N VAL A 184 13.61 -15.65 4.89
CA VAL A 184 13.53 -17.12 4.89
C VAL A 184 12.63 -17.56 3.73
N PRO A 185 12.91 -18.71 3.06
CA PRO A 185 12.05 -19.20 1.98
C PRO A 185 10.60 -19.37 2.44
N ILE A 186 9.67 -18.89 1.63
CA ILE A 186 8.22 -19.03 1.85
C ILE A 186 7.67 -19.87 0.70
N ASP A 187 7.64 -21.19 0.87
CA ASP A 187 7.20 -22.12 -0.16
C ASP A 187 5.68 -22.07 -0.39
N ASN A 188 4.91 -21.64 0.62
CA ASN A 188 3.46 -21.57 0.56
C ASN A 188 2.95 -20.27 1.18
N GLN A 189 2.69 -19.26 0.33
CA GLN A 189 2.20 -17.94 0.72
C GLN A 189 0.88 -18.00 1.54
N LYS A 190 -0.04 -18.91 1.14
CA LYS A 190 -1.31 -19.07 1.86
C LYS A 190 -1.08 -19.59 3.27
N MET A 191 -0.26 -20.62 3.43
CA MET A 191 0.06 -21.18 4.73
C MET A 191 0.79 -20.16 5.61
N PHE A 192 1.75 -19.42 5.07
CA PHE A 192 2.43 -18.33 5.76
C PHE A 192 1.42 -17.29 6.29
N SER A 193 0.52 -16.81 5.43
CA SER A 193 -0.51 -15.85 5.82
C SER A 193 -1.45 -16.39 6.91
N ASP A 194 -1.85 -17.66 6.82
CA ASP A 194 -2.73 -18.30 7.81
C ASP A 194 -2.02 -18.46 9.16
N VAL A 195 -0.76 -18.87 9.16
CA VAL A 195 0.08 -18.97 10.38
C VAL A 195 0.23 -17.60 11.05
N VAL A 196 0.64 -16.58 10.29
CA VAL A 196 0.81 -15.22 10.82
C VAL A 196 -0.51 -14.67 11.35
N ARG A 197 -1.62 -14.86 10.64
CA ARG A 197 -2.95 -14.45 11.11
C ARG A 197 -3.30 -15.11 12.44
N GLU A 198 -3.12 -16.43 12.57
CA GLU A 198 -3.50 -17.20 13.74
C GLU A 198 -2.66 -16.79 14.96
N VAL A 199 -1.35 -16.68 14.79
CA VAL A 199 -0.43 -16.27 15.86
C VAL A 199 -0.75 -14.86 16.38
N PHE A 200 -0.96 -13.88 15.49
CA PHE A 200 -1.24 -12.51 15.90
C PHE A 200 -2.67 -12.28 16.40
N SER A 201 -3.61 -13.19 16.14
CA SER A 201 -4.95 -13.13 16.71
C SER A 201 -4.96 -13.44 18.22
N HIS A 202 -3.92 -14.08 18.73
CA HIS A 202 -3.83 -14.54 20.12
C HIS A 202 -2.51 -14.18 20.80
N ARG A 203 -2.04 -12.93 20.65
CA ARG A 203 -0.71 -12.44 21.09
C ARG A 203 -0.30 -12.76 22.53
N ARG A 204 -1.26 -13.08 23.43
CA ARG A 204 -0.99 -13.44 24.83
C ARG A 204 -0.84 -14.94 25.07
N LYS A 205 -1.06 -15.78 24.07
CA LYS A 205 -0.87 -17.23 24.16
C LYS A 205 0.52 -17.63 23.70
N THR A 206 0.99 -18.80 24.13
CA THR A 206 2.21 -19.41 23.58
C THR A 206 2.03 -19.73 22.09
N LEU A 207 3.11 -19.77 21.34
CA LEU A 207 3.10 -20.06 19.90
C LEU A 207 2.37 -21.39 19.62
N SER A 208 2.74 -22.46 20.33
CA SER A 208 2.09 -23.78 20.21
C SER A 208 0.57 -23.72 20.41
N ASN A 209 0.09 -22.94 21.40
CA ASN A 209 -1.36 -22.78 21.62
C ASN A 209 -2.06 -21.93 20.54
N CYS A 210 -1.37 -20.95 19.94
CA CYS A 210 -1.90 -20.20 18.80
C CYS A 210 -2.04 -21.13 17.59
N LEU A 211 -1.01 -21.89 17.27
CA LEU A 211 -0.97 -22.76 16.09
C LEU A 211 -2.05 -23.85 16.10
N LYS A 212 -2.56 -24.26 17.28
CA LYS A 212 -3.69 -25.21 17.37
C LYS A 212 -4.94 -24.73 16.61
N GLY A 213 -5.12 -23.41 16.45
CA GLY A 213 -6.23 -22.83 15.66
C GLY A 213 -6.19 -23.22 14.17
N LEU A 214 -5.02 -23.52 13.64
CA LEU A 214 -4.86 -23.98 12.25
C LEU A 214 -5.54 -25.33 11.98
N SER A 215 -5.89 -26.08 13.03
CA SER A 215 -6.57 -27.38 12.90
C SER A 215 -7.93 -27.28 12.22
N SER A 216 -8.59 -26.14 12.28
CA SER A 216 -9.85 -25.86 11.56
C SER A 216 -9.65 -25.73 10.05
N ILE A 217 -8.43 -25.39 9.59
CA ILE A 217 -8.10 -25.15 8.18
C ILE A 217 -7.38 -26.36 7.59
N TYR A 218 -6.39 -26.91 8.32
CA TYR A 218 -5.48 -27.94 7.80
C TYR A 218 -5.71 -29.33 8.38
N GLY A 219 -6.64 -29.47 9.35
CA GLY A 219 -6.92 -30.72 10.07
C GLY A 219 -6.00 -30.91 11.28
N LYS A 220 -6.47 -31.71 12.26
CA LYS A 220 -5.78 -31.89 13.56
C LYS A 220 -4.41 -32.56 13.40
N GLU A 221 -4.33 -33.61 12.61
CA GLU A 221 -3.12 -34.43 12.44
C GLU A 221 -1.98 -33.62 11.80
N LYS A 222 -2.24 -32.92 10.69
CA LYS A 222 -1.26 -32.06 10.02
C LYS A 222 -0.81 -30.90 10.92
N THR A 223 -1.74 -30.31 11.66
CA THR A 223 -1.41 -29.22 12.59
C THR A 223 -0.55 -29.72 13.74
N ALA A 224 -0.82 -30.90 14.30
CA ALA A 224 0.00 -31.47 15.36
C ALA A 224 1.42 -31.78 14.88
N ALA A 225 1.56 -32.35 13.68
CA ALA A 225 2.88 -32.62 13.08
C ALA A 225 3.66 -31.32 12.83
N PHE A 226 2.99 -30.27 12.34
CA PHE A 226 3.61 -28.95 12.16
C PHE A 226 4.08 -28.33 13.47
N ILE A 227 3.25 -28.36 14.53
CA ILE A 227 3.63 -27.83 15.85
C ILE A 227 4.85 -28.60 16.39
N ALA A 228 4.87 -29.92 16.29
CA ALA A 228 6.01 -30.74 16.72
C ALA A 228 7.29 -30.40 15.96
N SER A 229 7.22 -30.02 14.69
CA SER A 229 8.37 -29.57 13.91
C SER A 229 8.90 -28.18 14.27
N CYS A 230 8.10 -27.37 14.98
CA CYS A 230 8.47 -26.03 15.44
C CYS A 230 9.07 -26.02 16.87
N GLU A 231 8.99 -27.13 17.60
CA GLU A 231 9.59 -27.26 18.93
C GLU A 231 11.07 -27.66 18.78
N PRO A 232 12.00 -26.93 19.44
CA PRO A 232 13.45 -27.20 19.37
C PRO A 232 13.85 -28.54 19.97
#